data_76efe0e0da17112f49031ac01fe54071
#
_entry.id   76efe0e0da17112f49031ac01fe54071
#
_cell.length_a   1.000
_cell.length_b   1.000
_cell.length_c   1.000
_cell.angle_alpha   90.00
_cell.angle_beta   90.00
_cell.angle_gamma   90.00
#
_symmetry.space_group_name_H-M   'P 1'
#
loop_
_entity.id
_entity.type
_entity.pdbx_description
1 polymer ?
#
loop_
_entity_poly.entity_id
_entity_poly.type
_entity_poly.pdbx_seq_one_letter_code
_entity_poly.pdbx_strand_id
1 'polypeptide(L)'
;MPASIHHITAANTALLDKVDPDVFDHPINPLRSILSRFERKDLIAAVATALVGTGLPASRISAEIDQLIEQAAVIEIGRNRLGHARYTTPEILAAERHLADAAIRLVAREGFHLDADRIAAQSKDAGLSAEQSGAALIATQASALAVIAGAPGSGK
;
A
#
# COMPACT_ATOMS: atom_id res chain seq x y z
N MET A 1 -33.15 32.65 -2.33
CA MET A 1 -33.16 31.60 -3.37
C MET A 1 -31.79 30.92 -3.30
N PRO A 2 -31.63 29.70 -2.79
CA PRO A 2 -30.36 29.02 -2.82
C PRO A 2 -30.07 28.56 -4.25
N ALA A 3 -28.91 28.97 -4.77
CA ALA A 3 -28.42 28.52 -6.07
C ALA A 3 -28.23 26.99 -6.04
N SER A 4 -28.81 26.34 -7.01
CA SER A 4 -29.03 24.89 -7.08
C SER A 4 -27.69 24.13 -7.09
N ILE A 5 -27.55 23.17 -6.20
CA ILE A 5 -26.46 22.21 -6.09
C ILE A 5 -26.11 21.53 -7.45
N HIS A 6 -27.11 21.40 -8.34
CA HIS A 6 -26.96 20.82 -9.67
C HIS A 6 -26.03 21.60 -10.63
N HIS A 7 -25.92 22.93 -10.47
CA HIS A 7 -25.05 23.77 -11.31
C HIS A 7 -23.56 23.62 -10.94
N ILE A 8 -23.27 23.33 -9.67
CA ILE A 8 -21.90 23.13 -9.17
C ILE A 8 -21.38 21.77 -9.64
N THR A 9 -22.24 20.76 -9.67
CA THR A 9 -21.88 19.39 -10.10
C THR A 9 -21.53 19.33 -11.60
N ALA A 10 -22.32 20.02 -12.46
CA ALA A 10 -22.06 20.05 -13.90
C ALA A 10 -20.76 20.80 -14.26
N ALA A 11 -20.46 21.91 -13.56
CA ALA A 11 -19.21 22.64 -13.74
C ALA A 11 -17.99 21.84 -13.24
N ASN A 12 -18.14 21.05 -12.17
CA ASN A 12 -17.10 20.18 -11.65
C ASN A 12 -16.84 18.97 -12.56
N THR A 13 -17.87 18.37 -13.14
CA THR A 13 -17.73 17.29 -14.13
C THR A 13 -17.00 17.78 -15.38
N ALA A 14 -17.34 18.97 -15.88
CA ALA A 14 -16.66 19.57 -17.03
C ALA A 14 -15.21 20.02 -16.76
N LEU A 15 -14.84 20.21 -15.48
CA LEU A 15 -13.46 20.49 -15.08
C LEU A 15 -12.68 19.19 -14.83
N LEU A 16 -13.32 18.13 -14.35
CA LEU A 16 -12.75 16.80 -14.24
C LEU A 16 -12.51 16.16 -15.61
N ASP A 17 -13.37 16.44 -16.61
CA ASP A 17 -13.15 16.04 -18.00
C ASP A 17 -11.96 16.78 -18.67
N LYS A 18 -11.50 17.89 -18.09
CA LYS A 18 -10.31 18.64 -18.53
C LYS A 18 -9.04 18.27 -17.77
N VAL A 19 -9.17 17.63 -16.62
CA VAL A 19 -8.02 16.99 -15.95
C VAL A 19 -7.82 15.67 -16.69
N ASP A 20 -6.73 15.62 -17.44
CA ASP A 20 -6.29 14.42 -18.14
C ASP A 20 -6.38 13.22 -17.18
N PRO A 21 -7.23 12.21 -17.43
CA PRO A 21 -7.32 11.03 -16.59
C PRO A 21 -5.96 10.36 -16.41
N ASP A 22 -5.03 10.55 -17.35
CA ASP A 22 -3.64 10.10 -17.25
C ASP A 22 -2.83 10.85 -16.17
N VAL A 23 -3.28 12.01 -15.66
CA VAL A 23 -2.62 12.66 -14.51
C VAL A 23 -2.68 11.78 -13.27
N PHE A 24 -3.73 10.97 -13.12
CA PHE A 24 -3.85 9.97 -12.04
C PHE A 24 -3.21 8.62 -12.41
N ASP A 25 -3.04 8.33 -13.71
CA ASP A 25 -2.38 7.11 -14.21
C ASP A 25 -0.89 7.28 -14.51
N HIS A 26 -0.35 8.48 -14.38
CA HIS A 26 1.06 8.75 -14.59
C HIS A 26 1.91 7.92 -13.61
N PRO A 27 3.01 7.27 -14.08
CA PRO A 27 3.90 6.47 -13.22
C PRO A 27 4.56 7.24 -12.08
N ILE A 28 4.40 8.55 -12.03
CA ILE A 28 4.84 9.47 -10.96
C ILE A 28 3.68 9.88 -10.05
N ASN A 29 2.57 9.12 -9.99
CA ASN A 29 1.57 9.41 -8.97
C ASN A 29 2.17 9.10 -7.58
N PRO A 30 2.53 10.11 -6.77
CA PRO A 30 3.25 9.90 -5.52
C PRO A 30 2.43 9.09 -4.51
N LEU A 31 1.12 9.00 -4.67
CA LEU A 31 0.26 8.17 -3.83
C LEU A 31 0.32 6.68 -4.23
N ARG A 32 0.61 6.36 -5.51
CA ARG A 32 0.74 4.97 -5.96
C ARG A 32 2.12 4.36 -5.71
N SER A 33 3.18 5.19 -5.66
CA SER A 33 4.55 4.66 -5.72
C SER A 33 5.24 4.46 -4.37
N ILE A 34 4.74 5.03 -3.25
CA ILE A 34 5.54 5.08 -2.02
C ILE A 34 4.81 4.61 -0.77
N LEU A 35 3.49 4.71 -0.67
CA LEU A 35 2.79 4.41 0.59
C LEU A 35 1.54 3.56 0.32
N SER A 36 1.55 2.30 0.76
CA SER A 36 0.32 1.49 0.83
C SER A 36 -0.71 2.08 1.79
N ARG A 37 -0.30 3.01 2.64
CA ARG A 37 -1.12 3.71 3.65
C ARG A 37 -0.65 5.14 3.80
N PHE A 38 -1.58 6.10 3.76
CA PHE A 38 -1.31 7.53 3.84
C PHE A 38 -2.27 8.23 4.81
N GLU A 39 -1.92 9.43 5.24
CA GLU A 39 -2.71 10.28 6.14
C GLU A 39 -3.33 11.45 5.35
N ARG A 40 -4.26 12.20 5.97
CA ARG A 40 -4.87 13.37 5.33
C ARG A 40 -3.86 14.40 4.85
N LYS A 41 -2.73 14.57 5.55
CA LYS A 41 -1.64 15.47 5.12
C LYS A 41 -1.03 15.08 3.79
N ASP A 42 -0.92 13.77 3.52
CA ASP A 42 -0.35 13.24 2.28
C ASP A 42 -1.34 13.45 1.12
N LEU A 43 -2.66 13.31 1.38
CA LEU A 43 -3.72 13.67 0.43
C LEU A 43 -3.68 15.17 0.11
N ILE A 44 -3.51 16.04 1.12
CA ILE A 44 -3.40 17.48 0.93
C ILE A 44 -2.22 17.80 -0.01
N ALA A 45 -1.06 17.20 0.23
CA ALA A 45 0.11 17.41 -0.60
C ALA A 45 -0.09 16.92 -2.04
N ALA A 46 -0.71 15.75 -2.22
CA ALA A 46 -0.98 15.19 -3.55
C ALA A 46 -1.99 16.02 -4.33
N VAL A 47 -3.13 16.38 -3.72
CA VAL A 47 -4.15 17.22 -4.36
C VAL A 47 -3.61 18.62 -4.64
N ALA A 48 -2.85 19.22 -3.72
CA ALA A 48 -2.21 20.50 -3.96
C ALA A 48 -1.27 20.45 -5.17
N THR A 49 -0.48 19.38 -5.31
CA THR A 49 0.41 19.18 -6.45
C THR A 49 -0.37 19.02 -7.76
N ALA A 50 -1.46 18.26 -7.75
CA ALA A 50 -2.31 18.05 -8.92
C ALA A 50 -3.03 19.35 -9.36
N LEU A 51 -3.33 20.26 -8.42
CA LEU A 51 -3.97 21.54 -8.72
C LEU A 51 -3.01 22.61 -9.23
N VAL A 52 -1.69 22.39 -9.20
CA VAL A 52 -0.71 23.34 -9.74
C VAL A 52 -0.94 23.50 -11.25
N GLY A 53 -1.07 24.76 -11.69
CA GLY A 53 -1.29 25.08 -13.10
C GLY A 53 -2.74 24.99 -13.59
N THR A 54 -3.68 24.50 -12.76
CA THR A 54 -5.11 24.41 -13.15
C THR A 54 -5.86 25.73 -12.96
N GLY A 55 -5.28 26.72 -12.28
CA GLY A 55 -5.94 27.98 -11.91
C GLY A 55 -6.97 27.86 -10.78
N LEU A 56 -7.11 26.69 -10.15
CA LEU A 56 -8.00 26.48 -9.02
C LEU A 56 -7.37 27.03 -7.73
N PRO A 57 -8.18 27.68 -6.86
CA PRO A 57 -7.67 28.24 -5.61
C PRO A 57 -7.39 27.13 -4.57
N ALA A 58 -6.39 27.35 -3.71
CA ALA A 58 -6.01 26.40 -2.65
C ALA A 58 -7.16 26.07 -1.67
N SER A 59 -8.16 26.96 -1.55
CA SER A 59 -9.37 26.71 -0.75
C SER A 59 -10.18 25.50 -1.23
N ARG A 60 -9.97 25.03 -2.47
CA ARG A 60 -10.63 23.83 -3.01
C ARG A 60 -10.04 22.52 -2.54
N ILE A 61 -8.81 22.51 -2.02
CA ILE A 61 -8.09 21.27 -1.65
C ILE A 61 -8.92 20.40 -0.70
N SER A 62 -9.50 20.98 0.36
CA SER A 62 -10.32 20.20 1.31
C SER A 62 -11.55 19.59 0.65
N ALA A 63 -12.25 20.34 -0.19
CA ALA A 63 -13.45 19.86 -0.88
C ALA A 63 -13.11 18.72 -1.86
N GLU A 64 -12.00 18.82 -2.57
CA GLU A 64 -11.55 17.75 -3.48
C GLU A 64 -11.19 16.47 -2.70
N ILE A 65 -10.53 16.58 -1.54
CA ILE A 65 -10.23 15.43 -0.67
C ILE A 65 -11.54 14.79 -0.16
N ASP A 66 -12.47 15.59 0.32
CA ASP A 66 -13.75 15.09 0.83
C ASP A 66 -14.52 14.37 -0.29
N GLN A 67 -14.48 14.89 -1.51
CA GLN A 67 -15.07 14.24 -2.69
C GLN A 67 -14.38 12.91 -3.04
N LEU A 68 -13.06 12.82 -2.97
CA LEU A 68 -12.32 11.55 -3.19
C LEU A 68 -12.72 10.48 -2.17
N ILE A 69 -12.97 10.88 -0.91
CA ILE A 69 -13.42 9.96 0.13
C ILE A 69 -14.87 9.53 -0.13
N GLU A 70 -15.76 10.47 -0.46
CA GLU A 70 -17.17 10.18 -0.75
C GLU A 70 -17.36 9.27 -1.97
N GLN A 71 -16.53 9.42 -2.98
CA GLN A 71 -16.52 8.56 -4.18
C GLN A 71 -15.82 7.23 -3.97
N ALA A 72 -15.33 6.95 -2.76
CA ALA A 72 -14.54 5.77 -2.44
C ALA A 72 -13.26 5.59 -3.29
N ALA A 73 -12.78 6.63 -3.94
CA ALA A 73 -11.47 6.66 -4.58
C ALA A 73 -10.34 6.52 -3.54
N VAL A 74 -10.65 6.92 -2.30
CA VAL A 74 -9.81 6.78 -1.11
C VAL A 74 -10.65 6.20 0.02
N ILE A 75 -10.16 5.15 0.68
CA ILE A 75 -10.86 4.40 1.72
C ILE A 75 -10.17 4.62 3.07
N GLU A 76 -10.92 4.99 4.11
CA GLU A 76 -10.40 5.03 5.48
C GLU A 76 -10.26 3.59 6.00
N ILE A 77 -9.05 3.23 6.43
CA ILE A 77 -8.70 1.89 6.94
C ILE A 77 -8.45 1.87 8.45
N GLY A 78 -8.77 2.95 9.15
CA GLY A 78 -8.63 3.09 10.59
C GLY A 78 -7.80 4.31 10.99
N ARG A 79 -7.27 4.29 12.22
CA ARG A 79 -6.51 5.42 12.78
C ARG A 79 -5.15 4.96 13.28
N ASN A 80 -4.18 5.88 13.24
CA ASN A 80 -2.86 5.65 13.84
C ASN A 80 -2.91 5.83 15.37
N ARG A 81 -1.77 5.61 16.06
CA ARG A 81 -1.66 5.77 17.51
C ARG A 81 -1.94 7.18 18.02
N LEU A 82 -1.85 8.19 17.16
CA LEU A 82 -2.15 9.60 17.46
C LEU A 82 -3.60 9.97 17.14
N GLY A 83 -4.44 9.01 16.71
CA GLY A 83 -5.83 9.23 16.36
C GLY A 83 -6.05 9.77 14.94
N HIS A 84 -5.00 9.97 14.13
CA HIS A 84 -5.14 10.44 12.74
C HIS A 84 -5.68 9.33 11.86
N ALA A 85 -6.67 9.66 11.01
CA ALA A 85 -7.22 8.76 10.02
C ALA A 85 -6.14 8.33 9.01
N ARG A 86 -6.16 7.04 8.67
CA ARG A 86 -5.30 6.42 7.67
C ARG A 86 -6.14 5.96 6.49
N TYR A 87 -5.63 6.17 5.32
CA TYR A 87 -6.32 5.90 4.07
C TYR A 87 -5.50 4.96 3.19
N THR A 88 -6.18 4.29 2.27
CA THR A 88 -5.59 3.53 1.16
C THR A 88 -6.48 3.68 -0.08
N THR A 89 -6.06 3.16 -1.22
CA THR A 89 -6.92 3.08 -2.41
C THR A 89 -7.54 1.68 -2.55
N PRO A 90 -8.67 1.55 -3.28
CA PRO A 90 -9.28 0.24 -3.57
C PRO A 90 -8.31 -0.75 -4.19
N GLU A 91 -7.45 -0.29 -5.12
CA GLU A 91 -6.47 -1.12 -5.83
C GLU A 91 -5.41 -1.68 -4.87
N ILE A 92 -4.88 -0.84 -3.97
CA ILE A 92 -3.91 -1.29 -2.97
C ILE A 92 -4.56 -2.30 -2.03
N LEU A 93 -5.79 -2.02 -1.57
CA LEU A 93 -6.52 -2.94 -0.71
C LEU A 93 -6.79 -4.29 -1.38
N ALA A 94 -7.14 -4.28 -2.67
CA ALA A 94 -7.31 -5.50 -3.46
C ALA A 94 -5.98 -6.25 -3.62
N ALA A 95 -4.88 -5.55 -3.91
CA ALA A 95 -3.55 -6.15 -4.02
C ALA A 95 -3.08 -6.78 -2.69
N GLU A 96 -3.29 -6.09 -1.56
CA GLU A 96 -2.98 -6.65 -0.23
C GLU A 96 -3.80 -7.92 0.07
N ARG A 97 -5.09 -7.94 -0.30
CA ARG A 97 -5.95 -9.14 -0.16
C ARG A 97 -5.45 -10.29 -1.04
N HIS A 98 -5.15 -10.03 -2.31
CA HIS A 98 -4.59 -11.04 -3.21
C HIS A 98 -3.26 -11.60 -2.71
N LEU A 99 -2.40 -10.75 -2.14
CA LEU A 99 -1.13 -11.18 -1.54
C LEU A 99 -1.37 -12.07 -0.33
N ALA A 100 -2.30 -11.70 0.56
CA ALA A 100 -2.66 -12.51 1.73
C ALA A 100 -3.22 -13.88 1.31
N ASP A 101 -4.15 -13.91 0.35
CA ASP A 101 -4.72 -15.15 -0.18
C ASP A 101 -3.66 -16.03 -0.86
N ALA A 102 -2.73 -15.43 -1.58
CA ALA A 102 -1.61 -16.16 -2.20
C ALA A 102 -0.69 -16.76 -1.13
N ALA A 103 -0.38 -16.00 -0.08
CA ALA A 103 0.43 -16.48 1.04
C ALA A 103 -0.25 -17.67 1.76
N ILE A 104 -1.55 -17.57 2.04
CA ILE A 104 -2.33 -18.66 2.66
C ILE A 104 -2.28 -19.92 1.78
N ARG A 105 -2.48 -19.77 0.47
CA ARG A 105 -2.39 -20.92 -0.47
C ARG A 105 -1.00 -21.55 -0.51
N LEU A 106 0.05 -20.72 -0.45
CA LEU A 106 1.43 -21.22 -0.47
C LEU A 106 1.82 -21.90 0.83
N VAL A 107 1.37 -21.39 1.99
CA VAL A 107 1.58 -22.05 3.28
C VAL A 107 0.92 -23.43 3.34
N ALA A 108 -0.29 -23.55 2.74
CA ALA A 108 -1.01 -24.83 2.68
C ALA A 108 -0.45 -25.82 1.64
N ARG A 109 0.44 -25.37 0.76
CA ARG A 109 1.05 -26.20 -0.27
C ARG A 109 2.36 -26.82 0.22
N GLU A 110 2.56 -28.10 -0.08
CA GLU A 110 3.84 -28.75 0.15
C GLU A 110 4.95 -28.11 -0.71
N GLY A 111 6.07 -27.79 -0.06
CA GLY A 111 7.28 -27.27 -0.69
C GLY A 111 8.35 -28.35 -0.82
N PHE A 112 9.58 -27.92 -1.04
CA PHE A 112 10.73 -28.79 -0.98
C PHE A 112 11.12 -29.06 0.47
N HIS A 113 11.19 -30.34 0.83
CA HIS A 113 11.67 -30.77 2.13
C HIS A 113 13.14 -31.16 2.05
N LEU A 114 13.98 -30.49 2.81
CA LEU A 114 15.38 -30.87 2.97
C LEU A 114 15.58 -31.53 4.35
N ASP A 115 16.53 -32.47 4.38
CA ASP A 115 16.88 -33.17 5.62
C ASP A 115 17.42 -32.19 6.67
N ALA A 116 16.85 -32.24 7.89
CA ALA A 116 17.18 -31.31 8.95
C ALA A 116 18.62 -31.46 9.46
N ASP A 117 19.16 -32.69 9.51
CA ASP A 117 20.52 -32.95 9.96
C ASP A 117 21.54 -32.42 8.96
N ARG A 118 21.21 -32.54 7.67
CA ARG A 118 22.02 -31.96 6.60
C ARG A 118 22.06 -30.44 6.65
N ILE A 119 20.92 -29.80 6.92
CA ILE A 119 20.85 -28.33 7.07
C ILE A 119 21.65 -27.91 8.31
N ALA A 120 21.52 -28.61 9.42
CA ALA A 120 22.25 -28.31 10.65
C ALA A 120 23.78 -28.44 10.44
N ALA A 121 24.23 -29.50 9.76
CA ALA A 121 25.64 -29.69 9.44
C ALA A 121 26.17 -28.56 8.54
N GLN A 122 25.48 -28.24 7.45
CA GLN A 122 25.88 -27.16 6.54
C GLN A 122 25.88 -25.78 7.22
N SER A 123 24.88 -25.51 8.09
CA SER A 123 24.82 -24.28 8.85
C SER A 123 26.01 -24.10 9.79
N LYS A 124 26.43 -25.20 10.44
CA LYS A 124 27.62 -25.23 11.29
C LYS A 124 28.89 -25.00 10.51
N ASP A 125 29.06 -25.67 9.36
CA ASP A 125 30.22 -25.52 8.48
C ASP A 125 30.31 -24.10 7.90
N ALA A 126 29.18 -23.46 7.64
CA ALA A 126 29.10 -22.08 7.20
C ALA A 126 29.28 -21.05 8.33
N GLY A 127 29.39 -21.47 9.58
CA GLY A 127 29.57 -20.59 10.73
C GLY A 127 28.32 -19.75 11.06
N LEU A 128 27.13 -20.24 10.73
CA LEU A 128 25.88 -19.52 11.02
C LEU A 128 25.59 -19.49 12.53
N SER A 129 25.02 -18.38 13.00
CA SER A 129 24.50 -18.30 14.37
C SER A 129 23.32 -19.25 14.58
N ALA A 130 22.96 -19.50 15.84
CA ALA A 130 21.80 -20.34 16.17
C ALA A 130 20.49 -19.80 15.54
N GLU A 131 20.30 -18.48 15.53
CA GLU A 131 19.14 -17.84 14.89
C GLU A 131 19.14 -18.01 13.37
N GLN A 132 20.30 -17.84 12.72
CA GLN A 132 20.47 -18.02 11.28
C GLN A 132 20.26 -19.49 10.88
N SER A 133 20.78 -20.42 11.67
CA SER A 133 20.59 -21.86 11.47
C SER A 133 19.11 -22.25 11.61
N GLY A 134 18.40 -21.67 12.61
CA GLY A 134 16.96 -21.84 12.79
C GLY A 134 16.17 -21.28 11.61
N ALA A 135 16.55 -20.12 11.09
CA ALA A 135 15.94 -19.53 9.91
C ALA A 135 16.14 -20.38 8.65
N ALA A 136 17.35 -20.91 8.45
CA ALA A 136 17.65 -21.83 7.35
C ALA A 136 16.82 -23.12 7.43
N LEU A 137 16.65 -23.67 8.63
CA LEU A 137 15.81 -24.84 8.86
C LEU A 137 14.34 -24.55 8.51
N ILE A 138 13.79 -23.42 8.99
CA ILE A 138 12.41 -23.02 8.70
C ILE A 138 12.21 -22.82 7.20
N ALA A 139 13.15 -22.17 6.51
CA ALA A 139 13.07 -21.90 5.08
C ALA A 139 13.10 -23.18 4.22
N THR A 140 13.58 -24.29 4.76
CA THR A 140 13.74 -25.58 4.05
C THR A 140 12.74 -26.65 4.52
N GLN A 141 11.77 -26.27 5.35
CA GLN A 141 10.69 -27.17 5.79
C GLN A 141 9.59 -27.31 4.73
N ALA A 142 8.67 -28.23 4.97
CA ALA A 142 7.69 -28.75 4.02
C ALA A 142 6.68 -27.74 3.43
N SER A 143 6.71 -26.47 3.81
CA SER A 143 5.81 -25.43 3.26
C SER A 143 6.42 -24.72 2.04
N ALA A 144 5.61 -24.42 1.02
CA ALA A 144 6.06 -23.66 -0.14
C ALA A 144 6.31 -22.16 0.16
N LEU A 145 5.98 -21.70 1.37
CA LEU A 145 6.25 -20.34 1.83
C LEU A 145 6.79 -20.37 3.25
N ALA A 146 7.94 -19.75 3.47
CA ALA A 146 8.46 -19.41 4.79
C ALA A 146 8.68 -17.91 4.90
N VAL A 147 8.34 -17.31 6.03
CA VAL A 147 8.55 -15.88 6.30
C VAL A 147 9.59 -15.74 7.40
N ILE A 148 10.69 -15.07 7.08
CA ILE A 148 11.79 -14.81 8.02
C ILE A 148 11.82 -13.30 8.29
N ALA A 149 11.55 -12.92 9.52
CA ALA A 149 11.68 -11.54 9.98
C ALA A 149 12.98 -11.35 10.80
N GLY A 150 13.63 -10.22 10.62
CA GLY A 150 14.82 -9.90 11.39
C GLY A 150 15.23 -8.43 11.24
N ALA A 151 15.96 -7.90 12.21
CA ALA A 151 16.45 -6.52 12.19
C ALA A 151 17.40 -6.25 11.02
N PRO A 152 17.56 -5.00 10.54
CA PRO A 152 18.60 -4.65 9.58
C PRO A 152 19.98 -5.06 10.11
N GLY A 153 20.81 -5.66 9.24
CA GLY A 153 22.16 -6.13 9.62
C GLY A 153 22.21 -7.48 10.33
N SER A 154 21.10 -8.20 10.52
CA SER A 154 21.09 -9.54 11.14
C SER A 154 21.57 -10.68 10.22
N GLY A 155 22.11 -10.37 9.04
CA GLY A 155 22.67 -11.37 8.12
C GLY A 155 21.64 -12.30 7.47
N LYS A 156 20.50 -11.74 7.08
CA LYS A 156 19.42 -12.46 6.36
C LYS A 156 19.77 -12.66 4.90
#